data_8ed8600caf205a87f209eaceeedab4ed
#
_entry.id   8ed8600caf205a87f209eaceeedab4ed
#
_cell.length_a   1.000
_cell.length_b   1.000
_cell.length_c   1.000
_cell.angle_alpha   90.00
_cell.angle_beta   90.00
_cell.angle_gamma   90.00
#
_symmetry.space_group_name_H-M   'P 1'
#
loop_
_entity.id
_entity.type
_entity.pdbx_description
1 polymer ?
#
loop_
_entity_poly.entity_id
_entity_poly.type
_entity_poly.pdbx_seq_one_letter_code
_entity_poly.pdbx_strand_id
1 'polypeptide(L)'
;MNSGSFFRLHRDAYKTTQQLRIFIPLNKTDLHEFAFIYDKNIVELKEGRVYLLNTKKQHGSFAMVDDIYHILMGVYVNPHNFRVVTDLLPNCIDHG
;
A
#
# COMPACT_ATOMS: atom_id res chain seq x y z
N MET A 1 -8.04 -4.18 10.84
CA MET A 1 -7.04 -5.06 11.48
C MET A 1 -7.03 -4.83 12.97
N ASN A 2 -6.85 -5.89 13.71
CA ASN A 2 -6.73 -5.82 15.16
C ASN A 2 -5.31 -6.11 15.61
N SER A 3 -5.01 -5.79 16.86
CA SER A 3 -3.70 -5.96 17.46
C SER A 3 -3.17 -7.39 17.25
N GLY A 4 -1.93 -7.50 16.83
CA GLY A 4 -1.28 -8.77 16.51
C GLY A 4 -1.53 -9.27 15.10
N SER A 5 -2.45 -8.67 14.34
CA SER A 5 -2.66 -9.01 12.94
C SER A 5 -1.47 -8.55 12.11
N PHE A 6 -1.09 -9.37 11.13
CA PHE A 6 0.01 -9.00 10.25
C PHE A 6 -0.14 -9.65 8.89
N PHE A 7 0.41 -8.99 7.88
CA PHE A 7 0.72 -9.59 6.60
C PHE A 7 2.23 -9.70 6.51
N ARG A 8 2.74 -10.92 6.37
CA ARG A 8 4.18 -11.13 6.24
C ARG A 8 4.72 -10.45 4.99
N LEU A 9 6.00 -10.18 4.99
CA LEU A 9 6.66 -9.63 3.81
C LEU A 9 6.51 -10.61 2.64
N HIS A 10 5.94 -10.12 1.53
CA HIS A 10 5.69 -10.94 0.36
C HIS A 10 5.65 -10.07 -0.89
N ARG A 11 5.62 -10.72 -2.03
CA ARG A 11 5.40 -10.08 -3.34
C ARG A 11 4.24 -10.78 -3.99
N ASP A 12 3.39 -10.00 -4.66
CA ASP A 12 2.31 -10.59 -5.42
C ASP A 12 2.85 -11.15 -6.74
N ALA A 13 2.42 -12.36 -7.07
CA ALA A 13 2.91 -13.08 -8.25
C ALA A 13 1.90 -12.95 -9.40
N TYR A 14 1.90 -11.82 -10.09
CA TYR A 14 1.13 -11.67 -11.32
C TYR A 14 2.01 -11.98 -12.52
N LYS A 15 1.58 -12.93 -13.35
CA LYS A 15 2.38 -13.40 -14.48
C LYS A 15 2.20 -12.56 -15.74
N THR A 16 1.00 -12.03 -15.99
CA THR A 16 0.65 -11.45 -17.28
C THR A 16 0.11 -10.03 -17.23
N THR A 17 -0.40 -9.58 -16.09
CA THR A 17 -0.93 -8.24 -15.94
C THR A 17 -0.25 -7.55 -14.78
N GLN A 18 0.11 -6.30 -14.98
CA GLN A 18 0.57 -5.47 -13.88
C GLN A 18 -0.64 -4.90 -13.16
N GLN A 19 -0.68 -5.13 -11.87
CA GLN A 19 -1.70 -4.56 -11.02
C GLN A 19 -1.05 -3.68 -9.99
N LEU A 20 -1.49 -2.45 -9.92
CA LEU A 20 -1.14 -1.54 -8.83
C LEU A 20 -2.24 -1.55 -7.79
N ARG A 21 -1.89 -1.30 -6.55
CA ARG A 21 -2.87 -1.16 -5.48
C ARG A 21 -2.91 0.25 -4.98
N ILE A 22 -4.12 0.75 -4.79
CA ILE A 22 -4.38 2.02 -4.12
C ILE A 22 -4.63 1.69 -2.66
N PHE A 23 -3.86 2.34 -1.78
CA PHE A 23 -3.97 2.16 -0.34
C PHE A 23 -4.24 3.51 0.31
N ILE A 24 -5.31 3.58 1.11
CA ILE A 24 -5.70 4.80 1.81
C ILE A 24 -5.90 4.46 3.28
N PRO A 25 -4.96 4.84 4.17
CA PRO A 25 -5.18 4.66 5.59
C PRO A 25 -6.25 5.61 6.10
N LEU A 26 -7.18 5.09 6.91
CA LEU A 26 -8.30 5.87 7.42
C LEU A 26 -8.08 6.35 8.85
N ASN A 27 -7.26 5.63 9.62
CA ASN A 27 -6.99 6.00 11.02
C ASN A 27 -5.67 5.36 11.49
N LYS A 28 -5.22 5.76 12.67
CA LYS A 28 -4.15 5.09 13.44
C LYS A 28 -2.91 4.79 12.60
N THR A 29 -2.33 5.83 12.01
CA THR A 29 -1.19 5.71 11.10
C THR A 29 0.16 5.86 11.79
N ASP A 30 0.19 6.12 13.09
CA ASP A 30 1.42 6.24 13.84
C ASP A 30 2.15 4.89 13.86
N LEU A 31 3.49 4.91 13.84
CA LEU A 31 4.29 3.69 13.87
C LEU A 31 4.07 2.84 15.13
N HIS A 32 3.60 3.45 16.22
CA HIS A 32 3.21 2.71 17.42
C HIS A 32 1.86 1.98 17.27
N GLU A 33 1.11 2.31 16.24
CA GLU A 33 -0.21 1.74 15.98
C GLU A 33 -0.18 0.77 14.82
N PHE A 34 0.47 1.15 13.72
CA PHE A 34 0.51 0.36 12.49
C PHE A 34 1.82 0.58 11.76
N ALA A 35 2.51 -0.51 11.43
CA ALA A 35 3.74 -0.46 10.64
C ALA A 35 3.46 -1.03 9.24
N PHE A 36 3.82 -0.26 8.23
CA PHE A 36 3.75 -0.69 6.84
C PHE A 36 5.15 -0.68 6.23
N ILE A 37 5.57 -1.83 5.72
CA ILE A 37 6.90 -2.03 5.14
C ILE A 37 6.74 -2.21 3.64
N TYR A 38 7.47 -1.42 2.88
CA TYR A 38 7.44 -1.44 1.43
C TYR A 38 8.85 -1.32 0.88
N ASP A 39 9.24 -2.28 0.04
CA ASP A 39 10.57 -2.32 -0.59
C ASP A 39 11.70 -2.11 0.43
N LYS A 40 11.63 -2.87 1.54
CA LYS A 40 12.61 -2.86 2.65
C LYS A 40 12.62 -1.59 3.49
N ASN A 41 11.66 -0.70 3.31
CA ASN A 41 11.57 0.54 4.07
C ASN A 41 10.27 0.61 4.85
N ILE A 42 10.31 1.20 6.04
CA ILE A 42 9.11 1.52 6.78
C ILE A 42 8.54 2.82 6.20
N VAL A 43 7.29 2.79 5.79
CA VAL A 43 6.62 3.93 5.16
C VAL A 43 5.92 4.75 6.22
N GLU A 44 6.16 6.06 6.22
CA GLU A 44 5.37 7.00 7.01
C GLU A 44 4.02 7.21 6.32
N LEU A 45 2.96 6.78 6.99
CA LEU A 45 1.60 6.93 6.48
C LEU A 45 0.92 8.16 7.10
N LYS A 46 0.01 8.76 6.35
CA LYS A 46 -0.86 9.83 6.84
C LYS A 46 -2.31 9.51 6.52
N GLU A 47 -3.18 9.76 7.48
CA GLU A 47 -4.61 9.51 7.32
C GLU A 47 -5.17 10.23 6.09
N GLY A 48 -5.98 9.51 5.33
CA GLY A 48 -6.66 10.04 4.16
C GLY A 48 -5.78 10.26 2.95
N ARG A 49 -4.48 10.05 3.06
CA ARG A 49 -3.57 10.19 1.92
C ARG A 49 -3.64 8.94 1.05
N VAL A 50 -3.64 9.15 -0.25
CA VAL A 50 -3.70 8.06 -1.22
C VAL A 50 -2.28 7.61 -1.58
N TYR A 51 -2.03 6.31 -1.47
CA TYR A 51 -0.75 5.71 -1.82
C TYR A 51 -0.93 4.72 -2.96
N LEU A 52 -0.03 4.77 -3.92
CA LEU A 52 -0.01 3.84 -5.04
C LEU A 52 1.13 2.85 -4.82
N LEU A 53 0.79 1.56 -4.75
CA LEU A 53 1.74 0.51 -4.44
C LEU A 53 1.98 -0.39 -5.64
N ASN A 54 3.23 -0.66 -5.96
CA ASN A 54 3.59 -1.73 -6.86
C ASN A 54 3.73 -3.01 -6.05
N THR A 55 2.75 -3.89 -6.15
CA THR A 55 2.69 -5.11 -5.34
C THR A 55 3.71 -6.17 -5.75
N LYS A 56 4.44 -5.96 -6.83
CA LYS A 56 5.60 -6.80 -7.17
C LYS A 56 6.80 -6.52 -6.29
N LYS A 57 6.84 -5.37 -5.63
CA LYS A 57 7.85 -5.09 -4.61
C LYS A 57 7.43 -5.72 -3.29
N GLN A 58 8.43 -6.14 -2.52
CA GLN A 58 8.17 -6.77 -1.23
C GLN A 58 7.45 -5.81 -0.29
N HIS A 59 6.37 -6.26 0.31
CA HIS A 59 5.57 -5.45 1.21
C HIS A 59 4.94 -6.30 2.30
N GLY A 60 4.63 -5.66 3.41
CA GLY A 60 3.99 -6.31 4.55
C GLY A 60 3.52 -5.27 5.55
N SER A 61 2.76 -5.72 6.54
CA SER A 61 2.21 -4.82 7.55
C SER A 61 2.03 -5.51 8.88
N PHE A 62 2.00 -4.72 9.94
CA PHE A 62 1.81 -5.22 11.30
C PHE A 62 0.97 -4.23 12.10
N ALA A 63 -0.10 -4.72 12.71
CA ALA A 63 -0.99 -3.93 13.57
C ALA A 63 -0.62 -4.11 15.04
N MET A 64 -0.38 -3.02 15.75
CA MET A 64 -0.07 -3.01 17.17
C MET A 64 -1.26 -2.68 18.06
N VAL A 65 -2.33 -2.14 17.46
CA VAL A 65 -3.56 -1.78 18.17
C VAL A 65 -4.76 -2.31 17.41
N ASP A 66 -5.93 -2.29 18.06
CA ASP A 66 -7.18 -2.73 17.43
C ASP A 66 -7.79 -1.65 16.54
N ASP A 67 -8.76 -2.05 15.73
CA ASP A 67 -9.62 -1.15 14.93
C ASP A 67 -8.84 -0.26 13.97
N ILE A 68 -7.90 -0.86 13.27
CA ILE A 68 -7.18 -0.19 12.18
C ILE A 68 -7.94 -0.42 10.89
N TYR A 69 -8.31 0.68 10.21
CA TYR A 69 -9.07 0.65 8.97
C TYR A 69 -8.33 1.33 7.83
N HIS A 70 -8.44 0.75 6.65
CA HIS A 70 -7.89 1.32 5.43
C HIS A 70 -8.72 0.86 4.23
N ILE A 71 -8.58 1.58 3.12
CA ILE A 71 -9.15 1.19 1.83
C ILE A 71 -8.03 0.62 0.99
N LEU A 72 -8.29 -0.54 0.37
CA LEU A 72 -7.35 -1.19 -0.52
C LEU A 72 -8.07 -1.56 -1.81
N MET A 73 -7.60 -1.04 -2.94
CA MET A 73 -8.19 -1.30 -4.24
C MET A 73 -7.12 -1.72 -5.23
N GLY A 74 -7.44 -2.70 -6.07
CA GLY A 74 -6.58 -3.11 -7.17
C GLY A 74 -6.91 -2.31 -8.43
N VAL A 75 -5.88 -1.90 -9.16
CA VAL A 75 -6.02 -1.20 -10.44
C VAL A 75 -5.22 -1.94 -11.49
N TYR A 76 -5.89 -2.36 -12.56
CA TYR A 76 -5.19 -2.95 -13.69
C TYR A 76 -4.49 -1.84 -14.47
N VAL A 77 -3.20 -2.06 -14.71
CA VAL A 77 -2.37 -1.06 -15.37
C VAL A 77 -2.01 -1.53 -16.76
N ASN A 78 -2.26 -0.67 -17.73
CA ASN A 78 -1.79 -0.85 -19.10
C ASN A 78 -1.10 0.46 -19.54
N PRO A 79 -0.38 0.46 -20.66
CA PRO A 79 0.31 1.67 -21.11
C PRO A 79 -0.62 2.87 -21.32
N HIS A 80 -1.90 2.60 -21.59
CA HIS A 80 -2.88 3.65 -21.83
C HIS A 80 -3.30 4.38 -20.57
N ASN A 81 -3.54 3.65 -19.47
CA ASN A 81 -4.07 4.26 -18.25
C ASN A 81 -3.01 4.53 -17.17
N PHE A 82 -1.82 4.00 -17.31
CA PHE A 82 -0.76 4.14 -16.30
C PHE A 82 -0.47 5.63 -16.00
N ARG A 83 -0.35 6.42 -17.04
CA ARG A 83 -0.04 7.84 -16.90
C ARG A 83 -1.18 8.58 -16.21
N VAL A 84 -2.42 8.27 -16.58
CA VAL A 84 -3.60 8.90 -15.96
C VAL A 84 -3.65 8.59 -14.47
N VAL A 85 -3.42 7.33 -14.11
CA VAL A 85 -3.43 6.91 -12.71
C VAL A 85 -2.33 7.61 -11.91
N THR A 86 -1.11 7.67 -12.44
CA THR A 86 0.01 8.30 -11.73
C THR A 86 -0.16 9.81 -11.63
N ASP A 87 -0.75 10.45 -12.62
CA ASP A 87 -0.99 11.91 -12.61
C ASP A 87 -2.06 12.29 -11.59
N LEU A 88 -3.05 11.40 -11.37
CA LEU A 88 -4.13 11.65 -10.41
C LEU A 88 -3.73 11.32 -8.97
N LEU A 89 -2.65 10.57 -8.74
CA LEU A 89 -2.24 10.11 -7.43
C LEU A 89 -0.86 10.67 -7.07
N PRO A 90 -0.81 11.88 -6.51
CA PRO A 90 0.48 12.54 -6.23
C PRO A 90 1.32 11.85 -5.16
N ASN A 91 0.75 10.92 -4.40
CA ASN A 91 1.43 10.23 -3.30
C ASN A 91 1.88 8.83 -3.70
N CYS A 92 2.45 8.69 -4.89
CA CYS A 92 3.00 7.42 -5.34
C CYS A 92 4.28 7.11 -4.57
N ILE A 93 4.33 5.93 -3.93
CA ILE A 93 5.51 5.49 -3.18
C ILE A 93 6.34 4.45 -3.92
N ASP A 94 5.98 4.14 -5.14
CA ASP A 94 6.81 3.31 -6.02
C ASP A 94 7.65 4.21 -6.92
N HIS A 95 8.94 4.15 -6.75
CA HIS A 95 9.87 5.01 -7.48
C HIS A 95 10.56 4.31 -8.64
N GLY A 96 10.05 3.23 -9.07
CA GLY A 96 10.69 2.59 -10.18
C GLY A 96 10.41 1.22 -10.42
#